data_8c906676e276925f68054f95e326cc4b
#
_entry.id   8c906676e276925f68054f95e326cc4b
#
_cell.length_a   1.000
_cell.length_b   1.000
_cell.length_c   1.000
_cell.angle_alpha   90.00
_cell.angle_beta   90.00
_cell.angle_gamma   90.00
#
_symmetry.space_group_name_H-M   'P 1'
#
loop_
_entity.id
_entity.type
_entity.pdbx_description
1 polymer ?
#
loop_
_entity_poly.entity_id
_entity_poly.type
_entity_poly.pdbx_seq_one_letter_code
_entity_poly.pdbx_strand_id
1 'polypeptide(L)'
;MKKFIIQGQVYTPGGVIADGVVVVENGRIAAVGPRAAVDVPPDARRLDAAGQRVIPGLIDLHIHGLLETSARSDVSGLAEALPRYAVTGFLPTLGSSSPQDTLQAVREIAAAITTKPRGARMLGLHLEGPYVSPRRPGAMEPFFVRPFSWEEFQALQEAAQGHIRLLTIAPEVPPARQYIPQLVAQGVIVAIGHSDATYEEAMEAIRLGVSHATHVFNATRPFHHREPGAVGAILLHPGVTAQVIGDGEHVHPAAIALLVRAKGAQGVALVSDAMPLAGLPPGEYVSRGKRLLSNGRAIRLPEGQLVGSATLLNGGLRTLVEQVGLSWTEALTIAAAVPARVLGLPTGRLEAGLDADLVILNDDYQPRLTMVQGEVVYQAA
;
A
#
# COMPACT_ATOMS: atom_id res chain seq x y z
N MET A 1 29.08 -15.03 0.38
CA MET A 1 28.18 -13.90 0.02
C MET A 1 27.17 -14.40 -0.99
N LYS A 2 25.85 -14.14 -0.77
CA LYS A 2 24.84 -14.56 -1.76
C LYS A 2 24.87 -13.58 -2.92
N LYS A 3 25.11 -14.10 -4.13
CA LYS A 3 25.07 -13.35 -5.38
C LYS A 3 24.05 -13.98 -6.31
N PHE A 4 23.23 -13.15 -6.95
CA PHE A 4 22.25 -13.59 -7.93
C PHE A 4 22.36 -12.77 -9.22
N ILE A 5 22.00 -13.39 -10.31
CA ILE A 5 21.79 -12.75 -11.60
C ILE A 5 20.40 -13.10 -12.05
N ILE A 6 19.60 -12.08 -12.30
CA ILE A 6 18.24 -12.23 -12.80
C ILE A 6 18.22 -11.68 -14.22
N GLN A 7 17.91 -12.51 -15.21
CA GLN A 7 17.86 -12.15 -16.63
C GLN A 7 16.43 -12.21 -17.14
N GLY A 8 15.97 -11.16 -17.85
CA GLY A 8 14.63 -11.08 -18.42
C GLY A 8 14.33 -9.71 -19.01
N GLN A 9 13.05 -9.40 -19.17
CA GLN A 9 12.62 -8.03 -19.51
C GLN A 9 12.67 -7.16 -18.24
N VAL A 10 13.71 -6.37 -18.08
CA VAL A 10 13.93 -5.57 -16.86
C VAL A 10 13.28 -4.20 -16.98
N TYR A 11 12.39 -3.89 -16.05
CA TYR A 11 11.66 -2.63 -15.98
C TYR A 11 12.37 -1.66 -15.04
N THR A 12 12.94 -0.60 -15.59
CA THR A 12 13.67 0.45 -14.86
C THR A 12 12.93 1.78 -14.97
N PRO A 13 13.30 2.81 -14.19
CA PRO A 13 12.76 4.16 -14.37
C PRO A 13 13.04 4.74 -15.76
N GLY A 14 14.12 4.31 -16.41
CA GLY A 14 14.48 4.72 -17.77
C GLY A 14 13.75 3.97 -18.88
N GLY A 15 12.89 3.00 -18.54
CA GLY A 15 12.15 2.18 -19.49
C GLY A 15 12.48 0.69 -19.39
N VAL A 16 12.06 -0.08 -20.40
CA VAL A 16 12.20 -1.54 -20.47
C VAL A 16 13.49 -1.92 -21.19
N ILE A 17 14.28 -2.79 -20.58
CA ILE A 17 15.45 -3.43 -21.19
C ILE A 17 15.07 -4.86 -21.57
N ALA A 18 14.85 -5.14 -22.85
CA ALA A 18 14.29 -6.40 -23.35
C ALA A 18 15.18 -7.63 -22.99
N ASP A 19 16.50 -7.52 -23.16
CA ASP A 19 17.47 -8.50 -22.67
C ASP A 19 18.29 -7.85 -21.54
N GLY A 20 17.61 -7.64 -20.41
CA GLY A 20 18.18 -6.99 -19.25
C GLY A 20 18.68 -7.98 -18.22
N VAL A 21 19.58 -7.50 -17.38
CA VAL A 21 20.10 -8.24 -16.25
C VAL A 21 20.11 -7.37 -15.00
N VAL A 22 19.74 -7.96 -13.86
CA VAL A 22 19.90 -7.40 -12.52
C VAL A 22 20.92 -8.25 -11.78
N VAL A 23 22.01 -7.64 -11.31
CA VAL A 23 22.99 -8.27 -10.44
C VAL A 23 22.68 -7.90 -9.01
N VAL A 24 22.53 -8.91 -8.15
CA VAL A 24 22.24 -8.74 -6.72
C VAL A 24 23.42 -9.24 -5.90
N GLU A 25 23.94 -8.43 -5.01
CA GLU A 25 24.98 -8.78 -4.06
C GLU A 25 24.62 -8.29 -2.65
N ASN A 26 24.71 -9.18 -1.66
CA ASN A 26 24.51 -8.84 -0.25
C ASN A 26 23.18 -8.10 0.03
N GLY A 27 22.11 -8.52 -0.63
CA GLY A 27 20.78 -7.93 -0.42
C GLY A 27 20.51 -6.63 -1.18
N ARG A 28 21.48 -6.17 -1.99
CA ARG A 28 21.35 -4.94 -2.78
C ARG A 28 21.54 -5.20 -4.27
N ILE A 29 20.98 -4.33 -5.07
CA ILE A 29 21.21 -4.29 -6.52
C ILE A 29 22.59 -3.71 -6.76
N ALA A 30 23.52 -4.53 -7.26
CA ALA A 30 24.86 -4.10 -7.60
C ALA A 30 24.93 -3.44 -9.00
N ALA A 31 24.20 -4.00 -9.97
CA ALA A 31 24.12 -3.46 -11.33
C ALA A 31 22.79 -3.81 -11.99
N VAL A 32 22.35 -2.95 -12.92
CA VAL A 32 21.20 -3.15 -13.80
C VAL A 32 21.54 -2.62 -15.18
N GLY A 33 21.27 -3.38 -16.23
CA GLY A 33 21.50 -2.90 -17.59
C GLY A 33 21.27 -3.99 -18.65
N PRO A 34 21.57 -3.66 -19.92
CA PRO A 34 21.60 -4.66 -20.98
C PRO A 34 22.60 -5.78 -20.66
N ARG A 35 22.24 -7.02 -20.96
CA ARG A 35 23.04 -8.20 -20.67
C ARG A 35 24.48 -8.09 -21.20
N ALA A 36 24.65 -7.47 -22.36
CA ALA A 36 25.97 -7.29 -23.02
C ALA A 36 26.83 -6.20 -22.35
N ALA A 37 26.24 -5.33 -21.51
CA ALA A 37 26.94 -4.19 -20.92
C ALA A 37 27.20 -4.34 -19.41
N VAL A 38 26.68 -5.40 -18.76
CA VAL A 38 26.83 -5.62 -17.33
C VAL A 38 27.79 -6.77 -17.06
N ASP A 39 28.84 -6.51 -16.28
CA ASP A 39 29.74 -7.55 -15.77
C ASP A 39 28.98 -8.48 -14.83
N VAL A 40 29.04 -9.78 -15.15
CA VAL A 40 28.30 -10.80 -14.44
C VAL A 40 29.28 -11.65 -13.63
N PRO A 41 29.18 -11.66 -12.28
CA PRO A 41 30.04 -12.49 -11.46
C PRO A 41 29.92 -13.98 -11.83
N PRO A 42 31.02 -14.71 -12.10
CA PRO A 42 30.97 -16.10 -12.54
C PRO A 42 30.42 -17.05 -11.46
N ASP A 43 30.53 -16.67 -10.18
CA ASP A 43 30.10 -17.42 -9.02
C ASP A 43 28.64 -17.12 -8.59
N ALA A 44 27.93 -16.27 -9.33
CA ALA A 44 26.58 -15.90 -8.99
C ALA A 44 25.55 -16.95 -9.43
N ARG A 45 24.57 -17.21 -8.56
CA ARG A 45 23.43 -18.07 -8.91
C ARG A 45 22.54 -17.39 -9.95
N ARG A 46 22.30 -18.06 -11.07
CA ARG A 46 21.43 -17.55 -12.14
C ARG A 46 19.98 -17.87 -11.86
N LEU A 47 19.12 -16.87 -12.00
CA LEU A 47 17.66 -16.98 -11.99
C LEU A 47 17.18 -16.46 -13.35
N ASP A 48 16.81 -17.39 -14.22
CA ASP A 48 16.30 -17.06 -15.56
C ASP A 48 14.80 -16.77 -15.47
N ALA A 49 14.43 -15.56 -15.84
CA ALA A 49 13.04 -15.17 -15.95
C ALA A 49 12.37 -15.68 -17.23
N ALA A 50 13.08 -16.42 -18.10
CA ALA A 50 12.54 -17.00 -19.34
C ALA A 50 11.81 -15.96 -20.22
N GLY A 51 12.37 -14.74 -20.33
CA GLY A 51 11.79 -13.64 -21.08
C GLY A 51 10.65 -12.90 -20.36
N GLN A 52 10.28 -13.33 -19.15
CA GLN A 52 9.25 -12.68 -18.35
C GLN A 52 9.73 -11.33 -17.78
N ARG A 53 8.79 -10.60 -17.18
CA ARG A 53 9.06 -9.27 -16.63
C ARG A 53 9.81 -9.37 -15.31
N VAL A 54 10.89 -8.63 -15.19
CA VAL A 54 11.59 -8.39 -13.92
C VAL A 54 11.25 -6.97 -13.49
N ILE A 55 10.48 -6.85 -12.43
CA ILE A 55 9.93 -5.59 -11.90
C ILE A 55 10.43 -5.33 -10.48
N PRO A 56 10.41 -4.07 -9.99
CA PRO A 56 10.59 -3.83 -8.56
C PRO A 56 9.47 -4.49 -7.76
N GLY A 57 9.77 -4.91 -6.54
CA GLY A 57 8.76 -5.39 -5.60
C GLY A 57 7.73 -4.31 -5.29
N LEU A 58 6.46 -4.70 -5.26
CA LEU A 58 5.35 -3.80 -4.96
C LEU A 58 5.29 -3.51 -3.46
N ILE A 59 4.79 -2.31 -3.09
CA ILE A 59 4.69 -1.88 -1.70
C ILE A 59 3.26 -1.45 -1.40
N ASP A 60 2.64 -2.10 -0.41
CA ASP A 60 1.27 -1.83 -0.01
C ASP A 60 1.20 -0.96 1.25
N LEU A 61 0.76 0.28 1.10
CA LEU A 61 0.62 1.22 2.23
C LEU A 61 -0.70 1.04 3.01
N HIS A 62 -1.60 0.15 2.52
CA HIS A 62 -2.93 0.00 3.11
C HIS A 62 -3.49 -1.41 2.87
N ILE A 63 -3.37 -2.28 3.89
CA ILE A 63 -3.87 -3.66 3.83
C ILE A 63 -4.29 -4.16 5.21
N HIS A 64 -5.49 -4.76 5.30
CA HIS A 64 -6.05 -5.31 6.53
C HIS A 64 -5.83 -6.81 6.66
N GLY A 65 -5.77 -7.54 5.55
CA GLY A 65 -5.59 -9.00 5.59
C GLY A 65 -5.61 -9.68 4.22
N LEU A 66 -5.38 -10.99 4.25
CA LEU A 66 -5.24 -11.86 3.08
C LEU A 66 -5.34 -13.33 3.52
N LEU A 67 -6.08 -14.20 2.78
CA LEU A 67 -6.16 -15.62 3.03
C LEU A 67 -6.45 -15.97 4.50
N GLU A 68 -7.44 -15.31 5.09
CA GLU A 68 -7.85 -15.40 6.49
C GLU A 68 -6.84 -14.87 7.52
N THR A 69 -5.61 -14.50 7.12
CA THR A 69 -4.67 -13.77 7.98
C THR A 69 -5.04 -12.29 8.06
N SER A 70 -4.65 -11.61 9.11
CA SER A 70 -4.94 -10.18 9.23
C SER A 70 -3.86 -9.42 10.01
N ALA A 71 -3.79 -8.12 9.77
CA ALA A 71 -2.95 -7.21 10.54
C ALA A 71 -3.25 -7.25 12.05
N ARG A 72 -4.47 -7.65 12.44
CA ARG A 72 -4.92 -7.69 13.82
C ARG A 72 -4.66 -9.01 14.52
N SER A 73 -4.78 -10.15 13.84
CA SER A 73 -4.79 -11.47 14.48
C SER A 73 -3.62 -12.37 14.06
N ASP A 74 -3.06 -12.14 12.88
CA ASP A 74 -1.93 -12.93 12.36
C ASP A 74 -1.13 -12.11 11.33
N VAL A 75 -0.43 -11.09 11.80
CA VAL A 75 0.37 -10.23 10.95
C VAL A 75 1.59 -10.96 10.36
N SER A 76 2.10 -11.98 11.03
CA SER A 76 3.21 -12.79 10.52
C SER A 76 2.78 -13.67 9.34
N GLY A 77 1.64 -14.34 9.46
CA GLY A 77 1.05 -15.10 8.34
C GLY A 77 0.70 -14.19 7.16
N LEU A 78 0.23 -12.97 7.43
CA LEU A 78 0.03 -11.95 6.38
C LEU A 78 1.34 -11.63 5.65
N ALA A 79 2.44 -11.39 6.38
CA ALA A 79 3.75 -11.13 5.80
C ALA A 79 4.26 -12.30 4.93
N GLU A 80 4.04 -13.54 5.36
CA GLU A 80 4.44 -14.74 4.61
C GLU A 80 3.61 -14.96 3.34
N ALA A 81 2.34 -14.57 3.33
CA ALA A 81 1.43 -14.76 2.20
C ALA A 81 1.65 -13.71 1.08
N LEU A 82 1.97 -12.47 1.42
CA LEU A 82 2.04 -11.33 0.51
C LEU A 82 2.99 -11.49 -0.68
N PRO A 83 4.16 -12.16 -0.59
CA PRO A 83 5.05 -12.36 -1.73
C PRO A 83 4.43 -13.14 -2.91
N ARG A 84 3.39 -13.93 -2.67
CA ARG A 84 2.61 -14.62 -3.71
C ARG A 84 1.83 -13.66 -4.62
N TYR A 85 1.75 -12.38 -4.22
CA TYR A 85 1.03 -11.31 -4.90
C TYR A 85 1.95 -10.14 -5.27
N ALA A 86 3.26 -10.41 -5.44
CA ALA A 86 4.29 -9.44 -5.81
C ALA A 86 4.63 -8.39 -4.74
N VAL A 87 4.10 -8.49 -3.53
CA VAL A 87 4.33 -7.51 -2.46
C VAL A 87 5.61 -7.87 -1.70
N THR A 88 6.55 -6.93 -1.62
CA THR A 88 7.82 -7.07 -0.89
C THR A 88 7.88 -6.25 0.38
N GLY A 89 6.98 -5.28 0.52
CA GLY A 89 6.86 -4.46 1.72
C GLY A 89 5.45 -3.95 1.91
N PHE A 90 5.03 -3.75 3.16
CA PHE A 90 3.67 -3.29 3.45
C PHE A 90 3.56 -2.58 4.80
N LEU A 91 2.48 -1.81 4.97
CA LEU A 91 2.02 -1.31 6.25
C LEU A 91 0.80 -2.13 6.70
N PRO A 92 0.92 -3.03 7.70
CA PRO A 92 -0.26 -3.62 8.31
C PRO A 92 -1.17 -2.50 8.82
N THR A 93 -2.45 -2.56 8.43
CA THR A 93 -3.42 -1.49 8.67
C THR A 93 -4.47 -1.92 9.70
N LEU A 94 -4.63 -1.10 10.73
CA LEU A 94 -5.64 -1.27 11.76
C LEU A 94 -6.76 -0.26 11.56
N GLY A 95 -7.94 -0.73 11.20
CA GLY A 95 -9.18 0.05 11.23
C GLY A 95 -9.68 0.26 12.67
N SER A 96 -10.71 1.10 12.84
CA SER A 96 -11.29 1.46 14.14
C SER A 96 -11.73 0.25 14.97
N SER A 97 -11.39 0.25 16.25
CA SER A 97 -11.83 -0.75 17.24
C SER A 97 -11.76 -0.17 18.66
N SER A 98 -12.04 -1.00 19.68
CA SER A 98 -11.89 -0.57 21.06
C SER A 98 -10.46 -0.12 21.36
N PRO A 99 -10.22 0.80 22.30
CA PRO A 99 -8.87 1.21 22.70
C PRO A 99 -8.00 0.04 23.13
N GLN A 100 -8.57 -0.92 23.86
CA GLN A 100 -7.86 -2.12 24.31
C GLN A 100 -7.42 -3.00 23.14
N ASP A 101 -8.34 -3.32 22.21
CA ASP A 101 -8.02 -4.16 21.05
C ASP A 101 -7.02 -3.48 20.11
N THR A 102 -7.12 -2.15 19.97
CA THR A 102 -6.15 -1.38 19.18
C THR A 102 -4.77 -1.44 19.81
N LEU A 103 -4.67 -1.23 21.13
CA LEU A 103 -3.41 -1.28 21.87
C LEU A 103 -2.75 -2.66 21.80
N GLN A 104 -3.55 -3.72 21.93
CA GLN A 104 -3.06 -5.10 21.84
C GLN A 104 -2.52 -5.39 20.44
N ALA A 105 -3.29 -5.09 19.39
CA ALA A 105 -2.88 -5.31 18.00
C ALA A 105 -1.61 -4.51 17.64
N VAL A 106 -1.48 -3.28 18.13
CA VAL A 106 -0.29 -2.44 17.93
C VAL A 106 0.95 -3.09 18.55
N ARG A 107 0.85 -3.65 19.77
CA ARG A 107 1.96 -4.37 20.43
C ARG A 107 2.37 -5.60 19.65
N GLU A 108 1.41 -6.38 19.16
CA GLU A 108 1.66 -7.59 18.38
C GLU A 108 2.37 -7.27 17.05
N ILE A 109 1.94 -6.21 16.34
CA ILE A 109 2.62 -5.75 15.13
C ILE A 109 4.04 -5.28 15.44
N ALA A 110 4.25 -4.50 16.51
CA ALA A 110 5.58 -4.02 16.90
C ALA A 110 6.55 -5.20 17.21
N ALA A 111 6.04 -6.22 17.92
CA ALA A 111 6.80 -7.44 18.19
C ALA A 111 7.14 -8.18 16.88
N ALA A 112 6.20 -8.28 15.95
CA ALA A 112 6.43 -8.91 14.65
C ALA A 112 7.43 -8.13 13.79
N ILE A 113 7.40 -6.80 13.78
CA ILE A 113 8.42 -5.97 13.09
C ILE A 113 9.83 -6.28 13.65
N THR A 114 9.95 -6.47 14.94
CA THR A 114 11.24 -6.79 15.60
C THR A 114 11.74 -8.20 15.24
N THR A 115 10.84 -9.19 15.20
CA THR A 115 11.19 -10.59 14.90
C THR A 115 11.46 -10.85 13.44
N LYS A 116 11.01 -9.96 12.54
CA LYS A 116 11.20 -10.02 11.09
C LYS A 116 10.81 -11.38 10.49
N PRO A 117 9.53 -11.74 10.48
CA PRO A 117 9.09 -13.00 9.89
C PRO A 117 9.51 -13.06 8.42
N ARG A 118 9.65 -14.28 7.90
CA ARG A 118 9.94 -14.47 6.48
C ARG A 118 8.79 -13.94 5.64
N GLY A 119 9.10 -13.29 4.52
CA GLY A 119 8.07 -12.80 3.60
C GLY A 119 8.25 -11.34 3.24
N ALA A 120 7.14 -10.62 3.06
CA ALA A 120 7.15 -9.18 2.83
C ALA A 120 7.56 -8.43 4.10
N ARG A 121 8.30 -7.35 3.97
CA ARG A 121 8.75 -6.54 5.11
C ARG A 121 7.59 -5.70 5.67
N MET A 122 7.40 -5.75 6.98
CA MET A 122 6.58 -4.76 7.68
C MET A 122 7.38 -3.45 7.80
N LEU A 123 6.90 -2.41 7.11
CA LEU A 123 7.60 -1.11 6.95
C LEU A 123 7.20 -0.07 8.01
N GLY A 124 6.43 -0.49 8.96
CA GLY A 124 5.79 0.27 10.01
C GLY A 124 4.33 -0.17 10.16
N LEU A 125 3.48 0.70 10.68
CA LEU A 125 2.07 0.47 10.93
C LEU A 125 1.25 1.65 10.41
N HIS A 126 0.09 1.36 9.81
CA HIS A 126 -0.93 2.34 9.45
C HIS A 126 -2.12 2.24 10.42
N LEU A 127 -2.45 3.34 11.08
CA LEU A 127 -3.71 3.48 11.80
C LEU A 127 -4.75 4.15 10.88
N GLU A 128 -5.74 3.40 10.44
CA GLU A 128 -6.89 3.91 9.70
C GLU A 128 -8.02 4.24 10.68
N GLY A 129 -7.96 5.41 11.25
CA GLY A 129 -8.79 5.82 12.38
C GLY A 129 -8.16 5.42 13.72
N PRO A 130 -8.90 5.51 14.81
CA PRO A 130 -10.36 5.76 14.97
C PRO A 130 -10.78 7.23 14.82
N TYR A 131 -9.87 8.14 14.56
CA TYR A 131 -10.02 9.59 14.58
C TYR A 131 -10.59 10.13 13.26
N VAL A 132 -11.69 9.53 12.81
CA VAL A 132 -12.33 9.79 11.52
C VAL A 132 -13.71 10.44 11.71
N SER A 133 -14.33 10.87 10.61
CA SER A 133 -15.63 11.52 10.65
C SER A 133 -16.76 10.52 10.94
N PRO A 134 -17.61 10.77 11.92
CA PRO A 134 -18.82 9.96 12.14
C PRO A 134 -19.81 10.06 10.96
N ARG A 135 -19.63 11.04 10.07
CA ARG A 135 -20.44 11.19 8.84
C ARG A 135 -19.91 10.32 7.69
N ARG A 136 -18.65 9.84 7.80
CA ARG A 136 -17.96 9.09 6.75
C ARG A 136 -17.27 7.82 7.29
N PRO A 137 -17.95 7.02 8.13
CA PRO A 137 -17.31 5.87 8.77
C PRO A 137 -16.94 4.75 7.75
N GLY A 138 -17.53 4.76 6.54
CA GLY A 138 -17.35 3.67 5.58
C GLY A 138 -17.88 2.36 6.15
N ALA A 139 -17.03 1.32 6.15
CA ALA A 139 -17.34 0.02 6.73
C ALA A 139 -16.97 -0.10 8.23
N MET A 140 -16.42 0.94 8.83
CA MET A 140 -16.08 0.95 10.26
C MET A 140 -17.35 0.97 11.12
N GLU A 141 -17.28 0.30 12.28
CA GLU A 141 -18.37 0.36 13.26
C GLU A 141 -18.45 1.76 13.87
N PRO A 142 -19.57 2.48 13.73
CA PRO A 142 -19.66 3.89 14.14
C PRO A 142 -19.34 4.15 15.62
N PHE A 143 -19.61 3.20 16.51
CA PHE A 143 -19.36 3.36 17.95
C PHE A 143 -17.87 3.30 18.33
N PHE A 144 -16.97 2.85 17.42
CA PHE A 144 -15.53 2.92 17.62
C PHE A 144 -14.91 4.21 17.08
N VAL A 145 -15.64 4.96 16.25
CA VAL A 145 -15.22 6.27 15.76
C VAL A 145 -15.27 7.29 16.90
N ARG A 146 -14.17 8.02 17.08
CA ARG A 146 -14.04 8.97 18.19
C ARG A 146 -13.15 10.15 17.83
N PRO A 147 -13.27 11.29 18.53
CA PRO A 147 -12.37 12.42 18.37
C PRO A 147 -10.91 12.04 18.65
N PHE A 148 -9.99 12.77 18.03
CA PHE A 148 -8.55 12.58 18.27
C PHE A 148 -8.21 12.85 19.75
N SER A 149 -7.45 11.93 20.37
CA SER A 149 -6.83 12.12 21.68
C SER A 149 -5.32 11.99 21.55
N TRP A 150 -4.62 13.03 21.98
CA TRP A 150 -3.16 13.05 22.00
C TRP A 150 -2.61 11.99 22.96
N GLU A 151 -3.19 11.84 24.12
CA GLU A 151 -2.81 10.87 25.15
C GLU A 151 -2.95 9.43 24.63
N GLU A 152 -4.08 9.14 23.96
CA GLU A 152 -4.31 7.83 23.35
C GLU A 152 -3.29 7.57 22.23
N PHE A 153 -3.08 8.54 21.34
CA PHE A 153 -2.10 8.41 20.27
C PHE A 153 -0.68 8.16 20.81
N GLN A 154 -0.27 8.90 21.86
CA GLN A 154 1.05 8.70 22.47
C GLN A 154 1.18 7.31 23.08
N ALA A 155 0.18 6.81 23.79
CA ALA A 155 0.17 5.46 24.33
C ALA A 155 0.26 4.38 23.23
N LEU A 156 -0.41 4.61 22.09
CA LEU A 156 -0.31 3.72 20.93
C LEU A 156 1.07 3.81 20.28
N GLN A 157 1.66 4.99 20.12
CA GLN A 157 2.99 5.17 19.52
C GLN A 157 4.10 4.57 20.39
N GLU A 158 3.98 4.68 21.72
CA GLU A 158 4.86 4.03 22.67
C GLU A 158 4.75 2.49 22.57
N ALA A 159 3.53 1.96 22.58
CA ALA A 159 3.28 0.54 22.41
C ALA A 159 3.75 0.01 21.05
N ALA A 160 3.66 0.85 20.00
CA ALA A 160 4.21 0.58 18.67
C ALA A 160 5.72 0.71 18.59
N GLN A 161 6.43 1.09 19.66
CA GLN A 161 7.88 1.37 19.64
C GLN A 161 8.28 2.37 18.54
N GLY A 162 7.43 3.37 18.27
CA GLY A 162 7.65 4.35 17.22
C GLY A 162 7.29 3.88 15.79
N HIS A 163 6.71 2.71 15.63
CA HIS A 163 6.41 2.14 14.32
C HIS A 163 5.11 2.62 13.67
N ILE A 164 4.30 3.47 14.31
CA ILE A 164 3.18 4.12 13.62
C ILE A 164 3.76 5.13 12.62
N ARG A 165 3.70 4.78 11.34
CA ARG A 165 4.26 5.58 10.24
C ARG A 165 3.21 6.36 9.47
N LEU A 166 1.97 5.88 9.44
CA LEU A 166 0.86 6.49 8.72
C LEU A 166 -0.37 6.54 9.63
N LEU A 167 -1.01 7.71 9.69
CA LEU A 167 -2.24 7.92 10.47
C LEU A 167 -3.29 8.60 9.60
N THR A 168 -4.44 7.95 9.45
CA THR A 168 -5.62 8.51 8.79
C THR A 168 -6.48 9.27 9.80
N ILE A 169 -6.79 10.53 9.48
CA ILE A 169 -7.64 11.39 10.29
C ILE A 169 -8.67 12.14 9.45
N ALA A 170 -9.77 12.56 10.09
CA ALA A 170 -10.71 13.55 9.57
C ALA A 170 -10.39 14.93 10.20
N PRO A 171 -9.75 15.84 9.47
CA PRO A 171 -9.23 17.09 10.04
C PRO A 171 -10.36 18.07 10.47
N GLU A 172 -11.57 17.91 9.93
CA GLU A 172 -12.75 18.69 10.31
C GLU A 172 -13.32 18.29 11.67
N VAL A 173 -12.95 17.12 12.22
CA VAL A 173 -13.41 16.64 13.52
C VAL A 173 -12.47 17.17 14.61
N PRO A 174 -12.93 18.10 15.47
CA PRO A 174 -12.10 18.61 16.57
C PRO A 174 -11.73 17.49 17.57
N PRO A 175 -10.50 17.50 18.12
CA PRO A 175 -9.44 18.51 17.97
C PRO A 175 -8.35 18.09 16.95
N ALA A 176 -8.59 17.12 16.06
CA ALA A 176 -7.58 16.46 15.22
C ALA A 176 -6.62 17.45 14.52
N ARG A 177 -7.18 18.51 13.91
CA ARG A 177 -6.40 19.46 13.08
C ARG A 177 -5.28 20.17 13.85
N GLN A 178 -5.51 20.53 15.13
CA GLN A 178 -4.50 21.23 15.94
C GLN A 178 -3.25 20.38 16.25
N TYR A 179 -3.37 19.06 16.17
CA TYR A 179 -2.28 18.14 16.46
C TYR A 179 -1.49 17.68 15.22
N ILE A 180 -1.90 18.08 14.02
CA ILE A 180 -1.19 17.72 12.78
C ILE A 180 0.30 18.09 12.84
N PRO A 181 0.71 19.32 13.24
CA PRO A 181 2.13 19.66 13.31
C PRO A 181 2.94 18.80 14.27
N GLN A 182 2.34 18.42 15.42
CA GLN A 182 3.01 17.56 16.40
C GLN A 182 3.16 16.13 15.89
N LEU A 183 2.16 15.59 15.18
CA LEU A 183 2.23 14.27 14.52
C LEU A 183 3.34 14.25 13.48
N VAL A 184 3.40 15.26 12.63
CA VAL A 184 4.44 15.41 11.60
C VAL A 184 5.84 15.55 12.23
N ALA A 185 5.95 16.30 13.32
CA ALA A 185 7.23 16.44 14.06
C ALA A 185 7.73 15.11 14.65
N GLN A 186 6.84 14.15 14.93
CA GLN A 186 7.18 12.78 15.33
C GLN A 186 7.50 11.86 14.15
N GLY A 187 7.50 12.36 12.91
CA GLY A 187 7.76 11.57 11.71
C GLY A 187 6.57 10.73 11.23
N VAL A 188 5.36 11.04 11.71
CA VAL A 188 4.13 10.40 11.28
C VAL A 188 3.62 11.06 10.01
N ILE A 189 3.35 10.27 8.99
CA ILE A 189 2.68 10.71 7.76
C ILE A 189 1.19 10.84 8.08
N VAL A 190 0.68 12.07 8.04
CA VAL A 190 -0.74 12.34 8.31
C VAL A 190 -1.50 12.31 7.00
N ALA A 191 -2.54 11.48 6.94
CA ALA A 191 -3.42 11.32 5.79
C ALA A 191 -4.84 11.81 6.08
N ILE A 192 -5.43 12.53 5.13
CA ILE A 192 -6.88 12.79 5.11
C ILE A 192 -7.59 11.53 4.59
N GLY A 193 -8.54 11.02 5.34
CA GLY A 193 -9.41 9.92 4.94
C GLY A 193 -10.62 9.81 5.85
N HIS A 194 -11.67 9.11 5.40
CA HIS A 194 -12.92 9.02 6.14
C HIS A 194 -13.42 10.39 6.64
N SER A 195 -13.41 11.36 5.73
CA SER A 195 -13.56 12.78 6.06
C SER A 195 -14.73 13.41 5.30
N ASP A 196 -15.48 14.26 6.00
CA ASP A 196 -16.50 15.11 5.41
C ASP A 196 -16.02 16.58 5.25
N ALA A 197 -14.69 16.78 5.27
CA ALA A 197 -14.09 18.11 5.19
C ALA A 197 -14.50 18.87 3.93
N THR A 198 -14.69 20.17 4.08
CA THR A 198 -14.78 21.12 2.97
C THR A 198 -13.42 21.25 2.29
N TYR A 199 -13.40 21.94 1.15
CA TYR A 199 -12.17 22.26 0.45
C TYR A 199 -11.21 23.09 1.33
N GLU A 200 -11.75 24.10 2.01
CA GLU A 200 -10.99 25.02 2.88
C GLU A 200 -10.41 24.30 4.10
N GLU A 201 -11.18 23.43 4.75
CA GLU A 201 -10.71 22.63 5.89
C GLU A 201 -9.61 21.66 5.48
N ALA A 202 -9.73 21.02 4.32
CA ALA A 202 -8.70 20.15 3.76
C ALA A 202 -7.43 20.94 3.40
N MET A 203 -7.55 22.11 2.76
CA MET A 203 -6.41 22.97 2.43
C MET A 203 -5.71 23.49 3.68
N GLU A 204 -6.45 23.78 4.75
CA GLU A 204 -5.84 24.16 6.03
C GLU A 204 -5.05 23.00 6.64
N ALA A 205 -5.63 21.78 6.65
CA ALA A 205 -4.93 20.59 7.13
C ALA A 205 -3.65 20.31 6.32
N ILE A 206 -3.68 20.49 5.01
CA ILE A 206 -2.49 20.37 4.15
C ILE A 206 -1.42 21.41 4.52
N ARG A 207 -1.80 22.67 4.77
CA ARG A 207 -0.84 23.69 5.24
C ARG A 207 -0.22 23.36 6.60
N LEU A 208 -0.94 22.62 7.45
CA LEU A 208 -0.45 22.15 8.75
C LEU A 208 0.46 20.92 8.66
N GLY A 209 0.55 20.27 7.49
CA GLY A 209 1.49 19.17 7.24
C GLY A 209 0.88 17.86 6.78
N VAL A 210 -0.43 17.81 6.48
CA VAL A 210 -0.99 16.64 5.79
C VAL A 210 -0.33 16.49 4.43
N SER A 211 0.23 15.32 4.17
CA SER A 211 0.96 15.00 2.94
C SER A 211 0.43 13.76 2.21
N HIS A 212 -0.64 13.16 2.73
CA HIS A 212 -1.18 11.92 2.18
C HIS A 212 -2.72 11.95 2.19
N ALA A 213 -3.34 11.11 1.35
CA ALA A 213 -4.78 10.92 1.35
C ALA A 213 -5.10 9.45 1.20
N THR A 214 -5.92 8.94 2.11
CA THR A 214 -6.32 7.54 2.19
C THR A 214 -7.39 7.26 1.14
N HIS A 215 -7.22 6.19 0.35
CA HIS A 215 -8.16 5.64 -0.65
C HIS A 215 -9.13 6.67 -1.26
N VAL A 216 -8.58 7.68 -1.96
CA VAL A 216 -9.31 8.83 -2.52
C VAL A 216 -10.57 8.38 -3.26
N PHE A 217 -11.65 9.15 -3.10
CA PHE A 217 -13.04 8.91 -3.51
C PHE A 217 -13.86 8.03 -2.57
N ASN A 218 -13.24 7.17 -1.73
CA ASN A 218 -13.95 6.28 -0.82
C ASN A 218 -14.09 6.93 0.56
N ALA A 219 -15.26 6.75 1.20
CA ALA A 219 -15.57 7.28 2.52
C ALA A 219 -15.19 8.76 2.72
N THR A 220 -15.33 9.59 1.69
CA THR A 220 -15.10 11.04 1.73
C THR A 220 -16.33 11.80 1.24
N ARG A 221 -16.38 13.12 1.53
CA ARG A 221 -17.37 14.00 0.91
C ARG A 221 -17.24 13.90 -0.61
N PRO A 222 -18.34 13.62 -1.36
CA PRO A 222 -18.27 13.52 -2.81
C PRO A 222 -17.81 14.84 -3.44
N PHE A 223 -17.00 14.73 -4.51
CA PHE A 223 -16.61 15.89 -5.31
C PHE A 223 -17.83 16.51 -5.98
N HIS A 224 -18.01 17.81 -5.80
CA HIS A 224 -19.02 18.59 -6.49
C HIS A 224 -18.40 19.89 -7.01
N HIS A 225 -18.78 20.33 -8.23
CA HIS A 225 -18.13 21.48 -8.89
C HIS A 225 -18.27 22.82 -8.15
N ARG A 226 -19.20 22.97 -7.22
CA ARG A 226 -19.35 24.13 -6.33
C ARG A 226 -18.86 23.87 -4.90
N GLU A 227 -18.68 22.61 -4.51
CA GLU A 227 -18.21 22.16 -3.20
C GLU A 227 -17.24 20.99 -3.40
N PRO A 228 -16.00 21.26 -3.86
CA PRO A 228 -15.09 20.18 -4.26
C PRO A 228 -14.60 19.30 -3.11
N GLY A 229 -14.76 19.73 -1.86
CA GLY A 229 -14.43 18.97 -0.67
C GLY A 229 -12.94 18.61 -0.58
N ALA A 230 -12.63 17.64 0.29
CA ALA A 230 -11.26 17.14 0.41
C ALA A 230 -10.72 16.57 -0.90
N VAL A 231 -11.59 15.92 -1.70
CA VAL A 231 -11.17 15.36 -3.01
C VAL A 231 -10.61 16.45 -3.91
N GLY A 232 -11.28 17.61 -4.01
CA GLY A 232 -10.79 18.74 -4.81
C GLY A 232 -9.46 19.28 -4.32
N ALA A 233 -9.26 19.39 -3.01
CA ALA A 233 -7.99 19.84 -2.43
C ALA A 233 -6.85 18.84 -2.72
N ILE A 234 -7.11 17.55 -2.59
CA ILE A 234 -6.14 16.47 -2.87
C ILE A 234 -5.73 16.47 -4.34
N LEU A 235 -6.70 16.56 -5.26
CA LEU A 235 -6.43 16.57 -6.71
C LEU A 235 -5.55 17.72 -7.14
N LEU A 236 -5.72 18.90 -6.54
CA LEU A 236 -5.02 20.14 -6.93
C LEU A 236 -3.69 20.33 -6.21
N HIS A 237 -3.50 19.79 -5.00
CA HIS A 237 -2.30 20.06 -4.22
C HIS A 237 -1.16 19.07 -4.56
N PRO A 238 -0.01 19.54 -5.11
CA PRO A 238 1.07 18.66 -5.57
C PRO A 238 1.78 17.91 -4.43
N GLY A 239 1.81 18.49 -3.22
CA GLY A 239 2.47 17.91 -2.04
C GLY A 239 1.70 16.79 -1.36
N VAL A 240 0.49 16.43 -1.82
CA VAL A 240 -0.31 15.35 -1.25
C VAL A 240 -0.26 14.14 -2.14
N THR A 241 0.22 13.01 -1.65
CA THR A 241 0.14 11.71 -2.34
C THR A 241 -1.24 11.09 -2.12
N ALA A 242 -1.89 10.70 -3.20
CA ALA A 242 -3.24 10.12 -3.18
C ALA A 242 -3.18 8.59 -3.26
N GLN A 243 -3.66 7.86 -2.24
CA GLN A 243 -3.90 6.43 -2.37
C GLN A 243 -5.10 6.16 -3.28
N VAL A 244 -5.02 5.10 -4.09
CA VAL A 244 -6.14 4.60 -4.89
C VAL A 244 -6.25 3.09 -4.80
N ILE A 245 -7.46 2.58 -4.58
CA ILE A 245 -7.77 1.15 -4.63
C ILE A 245 -7.90 0.75 -6.10
N GLY A 246 -7.07 -0.20 -6.54
CA GLY A 246 -6.95 -0.59 -7.95
C GLY A 246 -7.83 -1.78 -8.38
N ASP A 247 -8.90 -2.10 -7.68
CA ASP A 247 -9.74 -3.27 -7.98
C ASP A 247 -10.77 -3.05 -9.10
N GLY A 248 -10.97 -1.78 -9.52
CA GLY A 248 -11.97 -1.39 -10.51
C GLY A 248 -13.43 -1.45 -10.03
N GLU A 249 -13.63 -1.74 -8.73
CA GLU A 249 -14.94 -1.81 -8.06
C GLU A 249 -15.15 -0.64 -7.09
N HIS A 250 -14.13 -0.30 -6.29
CA HIS A 250 -14.12 0.86 -5.41
C HIS A 250 -13.98 2.16 -6.19
N VAL A 251 -13.16 2.14 -7.24
CA VAL A 251 -12.92 3.28 -8.11
C VAL A 251 -12.96 2.81 -9.56
N HIS A 252 -13.88 3.39 -10.34
CA HIS A 252 -13.96 3.08 -11.77
C HIS A 252 -12.66 3.45 -12.49
N PRO A 253 -12.14 2.64 -13.43
CA PRO A 253 -10.88 2.90 -14.13
C PRO A 253 -10.79 4.30 -14.75
N ALA A 254 -11.89 4.86 -15.27
CA ALA A 254 -11.92 6.23 -15.78
C ALA A 254 -11.67 7.28 -14.68
N ALA A 255 -12.13 7.04 -13.44
CA ALA A 255 -11.85 7.94 -12.32
C ALA A 255 -10.39 7.83 -11.87
N ILE A 256 -9.80 6.62 -11.92
CA ILE A 256 -8.35 6.43 -11.70
C ILE A 256 -7.56 7.19 -12.78
N ALA A 257 -7.97 7.12 -14.05
CA ALA A 257 -7.33 7.87 -15.13
C ALA A 257 -7.38 9.38 -14.90
N LEU A 258 -8.50 9.91 -14.41
CA LEU A 258 -8.63 11.34 -14.05
C LEU A 258 -7.72 11.70 -12.87
N LEU A 259 -7.64 10.85 -11.84
CA LEU A 259 -6.75 11.04 -10.71
C LEU A 259 -5.28 11.12 -11.16
N VAL A 260 -4.85 10.16 -12.00
CA VAL A 260 -3.47 10.14 -12.52
C VAL A 260 -3.19 11.34 -13.43
N ARG A 261 -4.14 11.77 -14.25
CA ARG A 261 -3.98 13.00 -15.07
C ARG A 261 -3.84 14.26 -14.23
N ALA A 262 -4.59 14.36 -13.13
CA ALA A 262 -4.54 15.52 -12.24
C ALA A 262 -3.26 15.54 -11.39
N LYS A 263 -2.82 14.39 -10.89
CA LYS A 263 -1.71 14.27 -9.94
C LYS A 263 -0.37 13.91 -10.57
N GLY A 264 -0.37 13.39 -11.80
CA GLY A 264 0.76 12.64 -12.35
C GLY A 264 0.99 11.31 -11.63
N ALA A 265 1.70 10.38 -12.26
CA ALA A 265 2.02 9.09 -11.66
C ALA A 265 2.80 9.23 -10.33
N GLN A 266 3.62 10.28 -10.19
CA GLN A 266 4.37 10.57 -8.96
C GLN A 266 3.51 11.04 -7.78
N GLY A 267 2.27 11.45 -8.01
CA GLY A 267 1.34 11.92 -6.98
C GLY A 267 0.33 10.87 -6.51
N VAL A 268 0.40 9.64 -7.03
CA VAL A 268 -0.56 8.56 -6.73
C VAL A 268 0.17 7.35 -6.17
N ALA A 269 -0.43 6.67 -5.19
CA ALA A 269 0.03 5.39 -4.63
C ALA A 269 -1.06 4.33 -4.77
N LEU A 270 -0.77 3.22 -5.43
CA LEU A 270 -1.65 2.04 -5.47
C LEU A 270 -1.68 1.39 -4.08
N VAL A 271 -2.86 1.09 -3.60
CA VAL A 271 -3.09 0.29 -2.39
C VAL A 271 -4.09 -0.81 -2.67
N SER A 272 -4.03 -1.88 -1.90
CA SER A 272 -5.02 -2.94 -2.03
C SER A 272 -6.29 -2.67 -1.24
N ASP A 273 -6.17 -2.14 -0.04
CA ASP A 273 -7.25 -2.10 0.96
C ASP A 273 -7.90 -3.49 1.12
N ALA A 274 -7.04 -4.52 1.02
CA ALA A 274 -7.47 -5.90 1.01
C ALA A 274 -7.88 -6.36 2.41
N MET A 275 -8.98 -7.10 2.46
CA MET A 275 -9.54 -7.68 3.67
C MET A 275 -9.09 -9.14 3.83
N PRO A 276 -9.26 -9.76 5.00
CA PRO A 276 -8.88 -11.16 5.24
C PRO A 276 -9.44 -12.19 4.25
N LEU A 277 -10.53 -11.88 3.57
CA LEU A 277 -11.12 -12.74 2.52
C LEU A 277 -10.46 -12.57 1.14
N ALA A 278 -9.54 -11.62 0.97
CA ALA A 278 -8.80 -11.48 -0.28
C ALA A 278 -7.97 -12.73 -0.58
N GLY A 279 -7.85 -13.08 -1.85
CA GLY A 279 -7.16 -14.29 -2.29
C GLY A 279 -7.96 -15.60 -2.13
N LEU A 280 -9.10 -15.58 -1.43
CA LEU A 280 -10.03 -16.71 -1.38
C LEU A 280 -10.91 -16.77 -2.64
N PRO A 281 -11.48 -17.95 -2.99
CA PRO A 281 -12.42 -18.05 -4.10
C PRO A 281 -13.60 -17.10 -3.95
N PRO A 282 -14.26 -16.68 -5.06
CA PRO A 282 -15.54 -16.00 -4.98
C PRO A 282 -16.57 -16.83 -4.23
N GLY A 283 -17.38 -16.19 -3.37
CA GLY A 283 -18.35 -16.92 -2.56
C GLY A 283 -18.93 -16.09 -1.43
N GLU A 284 -19.67 -16.79 -0.58
CA GLU A 284 -20.26 -16.25 0.62
C GLU A 284 -19.45 -16.71 1.86
N TYR A 285 -19.18 -15.76 2.75
CA TYR A 285 -18.36 -15.95 3.93
C TYR A 285 -19.04 -15.36 5.16
N VAL A 286 -18.66 -15.83 6.33
CA VAL A 286 -19.05 -15.21 7.61
C VAL A 286 -17.77 -14.74 8.30
N SER A 287 -17.69 -13.45 8.57
CA SER A 287 -16.57 -12.84 9.30
C SER A 287 -17.10 -11.92 10.38
N ARG A 288 -16.61 -12.12 11.61
CA ARG A 288 -17.05 -11.35 12.81
C ARG A 288 -18.57 -11.27 12.96
N GLY A 289 -19.27 -12.39 12.69
CA GLY A 289 -20.73 -12.46 12.77
C GLY A 289 -21.49 -11.76 11.64
N LYS A 290 -20.81 -11.20 10.66
CA LYS A 290 -21.41 -10.58 9.47
C LYS A 290 -21.30 -11.50 8.27
N ARG A 291 -22.36 -11.59 7.48
CA ARG A 291 -22.37 -12.25 6.16
C ARG A 291 -21.71 -11.33 5.15
N LEU A 292 -20.73 -11.83 4.40
CA LEU A 292 -19.98 -11.10 3.40
C LEU A 292 -20.01 -11.86 2.07
N LEU A 293 -20.12 -11.11 0.98
CA LEU A 293 -20.12 -11.62 -0.38
C LEU A 293 -18.85 -11.18 -1.09
N SER A 294 -18.04 -12.12 -1.57
CA SER A 294 -16.87 -11.84 -2.40
C SER A 294 -17.14 -12.25 -3.85
N ASN A 295 -16.89 -11.33 -4.79
CA ASN A 295 -16.86 -11.65 -6.22
C ASN A 295 -15.43 -11.94 -6.74
N GLY A 296 -14.45 -12.06 -5.82
CA GLY A 296 -13.03 -12.24 -6.12
C GLY A 296 -12.29 -10.92 -6.44
N ARG A 297 -13.01 -9.78 -6.51
CA ARG A 297 -12.43 -8.44 -6.73
C ARG A 297 -12.73 -7.50 -5.57
N ALA A 298 -13.96 -7.52 -5.06
CA ALA A 298 -14.40 -6.72 -3.92
C ALA A 298 -15.24 -7.56 -2.96
N ILE A 299 -15.34 -7.10 -1.72
CA ILE A 299 -16.11 -7.70 -0.65
C ILE A 299 -17.24 -6.73 -0.28
N ARG A 300 -18.47 -7.28 -0.16
CA ARG A 300 -19.68 -6.51 0.09
C ARG A 300 -20.52 -7.12 1.20
N LEU A 301 -21.29 -6.29 1.86
CA LEU A 301 -22.44 -6.73 2.64
C LEU A 301 -23.57 -7.20 1.70
N PRO A 302 -24.52 -8.04 2.17
CA PRO A 302 -25.64 -8.50 1.34
C PRO A 302 -26.46 -7.38 0.69
N GLU A 303 -26.57 -6.24 1.34
CA GLU A 303 -27.24 -5.02 0.84
C GLU A 303 -26.43 -4.25 -0.21
N GLY A 304 -25.22 -4.72 -0.55
CA GLY A 304 -24.39 -4.17 -1.63
C GLY A 304 -23.31 -3.18 -1.20
N GLN A 305 -23.27 -2.76 0.06
CA GLN A 305 -22.22 -1.86 0.57
C GLN A 305 -20.84 -2.52 0.47
N LEU A 306 -19.85 -1.80 -0.09
CA LEU A 306 -18.44 -2.22 -0.11
C LEU A 306 -17.87 -2.22 1.31
N VAL A 307 -17.10 -3.26 1.63
CA VAL A 307 -16.44 -3.44 2.93
C VAL A 307 -14.92 -3.34 2.79
N GLY A 308 -14.40 -3.68 1.62
CA GLY A 308 -13.00 -3.62 1.24
C GLY A 308 -12.72 -4.47 0.01
N SER A 309 -11.47 -4.52 -0.42
CA SER A 309 -11.06 -5.20 -1.63
C SER A 309 -10.76 -6.69 -1.38
N ALA A 310 -10.98 -7.50 -2.42
CA ALA A 310 -10.45 -8.87 -2.54
C ALA A 310 -9.29 -8.93 -3.55
N THR A 311 -8.91 -7.79 -4.15
CA THR A 311 -7.84 -7.65 -5.14
C THR A 311 -6.54 -7.20 -4.46
N LEU A 312 -5.45 -7.93 -4.69
CA LEU A 312 -4.12 -7.56 -4.21
C LEU A 312 -3.40 -6.65 -5.23
N LEU A 313 -2.20 -6.16 -4.88
CA LEU A 313 -1.47 -5.18 -5.70
C LEU A 313 -1.14 -5.66 -7.11
N ASN A 314 -0.87 -6.95 -7.33
CA ASN A 314 -0.66 -7.48 -8.67
C ASN A 314 -1.91 -7.38 -9.55
N GLY A 315 -3.10 -7.59 -8.98
CA GLY A 315 -4.38 -7.35 -9.65
C GLY A 315 -4.64 -5.86 -9.89
N GLY A 316 -4.32 -5.02 -8.91
CA GLY A 316 -4.38 -3.56 -9.07
C GLY A 316 -3.42 -3.05 -10.16
N LEU A 317 -2.20 -3.58 -10.23
CA LEU A 317 -1.24 -3.29 -11.30
C LEU A 317 -1.82 -3.65 -12.67
N ARG A 318 -2.48 -4.81 -12.79
CA ARG A 318 -3.19 -5.21 -14.00
C ARG A 318 -4.28 -4.19 -14.39
N THR A 319 -5.07 -3.74 -13.42
CA THR A 319 -6.10 -2.71 -13.66
C THR A 319 -5.48 -1.41 -14.18
N LEU A 320 -4.36 -0.96 -13.59
CA LEU A 320 -3.66 0.25 -14.05
C LEU A 320 -3.18 0.14 -15.51
N VAL A 321 -2.63 -1.00 -15.89
CA VAL A 321 -2.08 -1.20 -17.24
C VAL A 321 -3.20 -1.47 -18.26
N GLU A 322 -4.10 -2.43 -18.00
CA GLU A 322 -5.05 -2.92 -18.99
C GLU A 322 -6.34 -2.11 -19.09
N GLN A 323 -6.83 -1.55 -17.96
CA GLN A 323 -8.12 -0.86 -17.92
C GLN A 323 -7.97 0.66 -17.85
N VAL A 324 -6.97 1.16 -17.14
CA VAL A 324 -6.66 2.60 -17.07
C VAL A 324 -5.82 3.03 -18.27
N GLY A 325 -5.03 2.11 -18.86
CA GLY A 325 -4.19 2.37 -20.02
C GLY A 325 -2.87 3.06 -19.71
N LEU A 326 -2.36 2.92 -18.47
CA LEU A 326 -1.05 3.45 -18.10
C LEU A 326 0.07 2.61 -18.70
N SER A 327 1.18 3.26 -19.01
CA SER A 327 2.42 2.55 -19.31
C SER A 327 2.91 1.75 -18.09
N TRP A 328 3.66 0.68 -18.31
CA TRP A 328 4.29 -0.08 -17.24
C TRP A 328 5.15 0.78 -16.31
N THR A 329 5.87 1.76 -16.86
CA THR A 329 6.69 2.69 -16.06
C THR A 329 5.84 3.52 -15.11
N GLU A 330 4.71 4.06 -15.58
CA GLU A 330 3.77 4.81 -14.73
C GLU A 330 3.13 3.90 -13.67
N ALA A 331 2.66 2.72 -14.07
CA ALA A 331 2.01 1.78 -13.16
C ALA A 331 2.97 1.29 -12.05
N LEU A 332 4.23 0.99 -12.38
CA LEU A 332 5.25 0.61 -11.40
C LEU A 332 5.69 1.82 -10.53
N THR A 333 5.69 3.03 -11.09
CA THR A 333 5.88 4.24 -10.29
C THR A 333 4.83 4.35 -9.20
N ILE A 334 3.56 4.15 -9.55
CA ILE A 334 2.41 4.21 -8.64
C ILE A 334 2.42 3.06 -7.61
N ALA A 335 2.82 1.85 -8.03
CA ALA A 335 2.72 0.65 -7.20
C ALA A 335 3.98 0.34 -6.36
N ALA A 336 5.13 0.95 -6.67
CA ALA A 336 6.39 0.65 -6.00
C ALA A 336 7.19 1.91 -5.64
N ALA A 337 7.54 2.76 -6.62
CA ALA A 337 8.45 3.88 -6.38
C ALA A 337 7.83 4.98 -5.48
N VAL A 338 6.56 5.31 -5.68
CA VAL A 338 5.85 6.30 -4.86
C VAL A 338 5.68 5.82 -3.42
N PRO A 339 5.18 4.61 -3.14
CA PRO A 339 5.12 4.08 -1.78
C PRO A 339 6.49 4.05 -1.08
N ALA A 340 7.56 3.65 -1.78
CA ALA A 340 8.92 3.67 -1.23
C ALA A 340 9.34 5.10 -0.86
N ARG A 341 9.10 6.08 -1.73
CA ARG A 341 9.41 7.50 -1.50
C ARG A 341 8.61 8.06 -0.32
N VAL A 342 7.32 7.74 -0.21
CA VAL A 342 6.45 8.16 0.91
C VAL A 342 7.04 7.71 2.24
N LEU A 343 7.59 6.49 2.32
CA LEU A 343 8.19 5.96 3.52
C LEU A 343 9.71 6.26 3.68
N GLY A 344 10.33 6.94 2.70
CA GLY A 344 11.76 7.24 2.72
C GLY A 344 12.67 6.01 2.61
N LEU A 345 12.27 5.00 1.81
CA LEU A 345 12.97 3.71 1.73
C LEU A 345 13.87 3.61 0.49
N PRO A 346 15.02 2.95 0.58
CA PRO A 346 15.95 2.73 -0.55
C PRO A 346 15.53 1.52 -1.39
N THR A 347 14.29 1.52 -1.90
CA THR A 347 13.71 0.43 -2.70
C THR A 347 12.65 0.96 -3.68
N GLY A 348 11.87 0.08 -4.32
CA GLY A 348 10.75 0.43 -5.21
C GLY A 348 11.17 0.75 -6.65
N ARG A 349 12.45 0.61 -6.99
CA ARG A 349 13.00 0.75 -8.35
C ARG A 349 14.12 -0.26 -8.55
N LEU A 350 14.34 -0.70 -9.80
CA LEU A 350 15.50 -1.50 -10.16
C LEU A 350 16.65 -0.55 -10.56
N GLU A 351 17.41 -0.12 -9.57
CA GLU A 351 18.58 0.76 -9.70
C GLU A 351 19.72 0.30 -8.80
N ALA A 352 20.97 0.47 -9.25
CA ALA A 352 22.14 0.12 -8.45
C ALA A 352 22.18 0.89 -7.12
N GLY A 353 22.55 0.19 -6.05
CA GLY A 353 22.62 0.72 -4.69
C GLY A 353 21.32 0.59 -3.87
N LEU A 354 20.18 0.28 -4.49
CA LEU A 354 18.93 0.06 -3.80
C LEU A 354 18.82 -1.37 -3.23
N ASP A 355 17.90 -1.57 -2.30
CA ASP A 355 17.56 -2.90 -1.79
C ASP A 355 17.08 -3.80 -2.94
N ALA A 356 17.50 -5.06 -2.93
CA ALA A 356 17.12 -6.03 -3.95
C ALA A 356 15.73 -6.62 -3.65
N ASP A 357 14.71 -5.78 -3.74
CA ASP A 357 13.30 -6.14 -3.69
C ASP A 357 12.80 -6.20 -5.13
N LEU A 358 12.59 -7.40 -5.65
CA LEU A 358 12.19 -7.59 -7.06
C LEU A 358 11.27 -8.80 -7.23
N VAL A 359 10.57 -8.81 -8.37
CA VAL A 359 9.63 -9.87 -8.74
C VAL A 359 9.87 -10.28 -10.19
N ILE A 360 9.88 -11.58 -10.45
CA ILE A 360 9.68 -12.14 -11.79
C ILE A 360 8.18 -12.36 -11.96
N LEU A 361 7.57 -11.64 -12.89
CA LEU A 361 6.13 -11.60 -13.11
C LEU A 361 5.79 -12.16 -14.51
N ASN A 362 4.83 -13.07 -14.57
CA ASN A 362 4.35 -13.62 -15.85
C ASN A 362 3.34 -12.67 -16.54
N ASP A 363 2.84 -13.07 -17.71
CA ASP A 363 1.89 -12.26 -18.50
C ASP A 363 0.52 -12.12 -17.84
N ASP A 364 0.16 -13.05 -16.93
CA ASP A 364 -1.07 -13.02 -16.15
C ASP A 364 -0.94 -12.22 -14.84
N TYR A 365 0.14 -11.46 -14.69
CA TYR A 365 0.46 -10.68 -13.47
C TYR A 365 0.64 -11.56 -12.22
N GLN A 366 1.01 -12.84 -12.39
CA GLN A 366 1.31 -13.73 -11.27
C GLN A 366 2.82 -13.82 -11.05
N PRO A 367 3.29 -13.67 -9.81
CA PRO A 367 4.70 -13.85 -9.49
C PRO A 367 5.16 -15.29 -9.73
N ARG A 368 6.27 -15.43 -10.44
CA ARG A 368 7.03 -16.69 -10.53
C ARG A 368 8.08 -16.75 -9.43
N LEU A 369 8.61 -15.60 -9.06
CA LEU A 369 9.57 -15.48 -7.98
C LEU A 369 9.43 -14.09 -7.36
N THR A 370 9.51 -14.03 -6.03
CA THR A 370 9.61 -12.77 -5.28
C THR A 370 10.85 -12.81 -4.40
N MET A 371 11.66 -11.77 -4.51
CA MET A 371 12.88 -11.57 -3.74
C MET A 371 12.72 -10.34 -2.84
N VAL A 372 13.11 -10.46 -1.58
CA VAL A 372 13.11 -9.39 -0.59
C VAL A 372 14.51 -9.25 -0.01
N GLN A 373 15.12 -8.08 -0.14
CA GLN A 373 16.50 -7.81 0.27
C GLN A 373 17.49 -8.90 -0.16
N GLY A 374 17.36 -9.35 -1.42
CA GLY A 374 18.23 -10.38 -1.99
C GLY A 374 17.94 -11.82 -1.53
N GLU A 375 16.88 -12.05 -0.77
CA GLU A 375 16.44 -13.39 -0.40
C GLU A 375 15.18 -13.79 -1.19
N VAL A 376 15.21 -14.97 -1.80
CA VAL A 376 14.03 -15.55 -2.45
C VAL A 376 13.07 -16.01 -1.37
N VAL A 377 11.95 -15.27 -1.23
CA VAL A 377 10.91 -15.52 -0.22
C VAL A 377 9.72 -16.30 -0.78
N TYR A 378 9.51 -16.22 -2.09
CA TYR A 378 8.50 -16.99 -2.82
C TYR A 378 9.03 -17.44 -4.17
N GLN A 379 8.69 -18.66 -4.58
CA GLN A 379 8.90 -19.20 -5.90
C GLN A 379 7.73 -20.13 -6.22
N ALA A 380 7.07 -19.87 -7.36
CA ALA A 380 6.02 -20.75 -7.87
C ALA A 380 6.59 -22.13 -8.22
N ALA A 381 5.79 -23.17 -8.01
CA ALA A 381 6.13 -24.56 -8.31
C ALA A 381 6.34 -24.81 -9.82
#